data_3c853128c85aad62f0560381acfaa047
#
_entry.id   3c853128c85aad62f0560381acfaa047
#
_cell.length_a   1.000
_cell.length_b   1.000
_cell.length_c   1.000
_cell.angle_alpha   90.00
_cell.angle_beta   90.00
_cell.angle_gamma   90.00
#
_symmetry.space_group_name_H-M   'P 1'
#
loop_
_entity.id
_entity.type
_entity.pdbx_description
1 polymer ?
#
loop_
_entity_poly.entity_id
_entity_poly.type
_entity_poly.pdbx_seq_one_letter_code
_entity_poly.pdbx_strand_id
1 'polypeptide(L)'
;MSNFQTARIFSDNMVLQFSKPLSVFGTGTDGTVVTVSITGEEAAQTSTVVKNGRWLAMLPPQPAQDCVELTVTDGADTVKFSNVAVGAVWLAGGQSNMELELQNCNTGKESLENDDTPNVRFYYTMKKSIADESFFESEKQMGWNDFSNKESARCWSAVGYYFAKELSEKLNMTVGIIGCNWGGTSASAWLRREYADGETAIYFDEYDKAIEGKSEQQLRQDYLDYQAYHAEWERKSAEYYNNTPNPTWDGCLEYCGENKYPGPASPLNPMSPGVLHKSMVERIAPYTMTGVIWYQGESDDHRPDMYYKLLNQMIRCWRDDWNDELFFVIGQLPMHRWEADQDIKHWCKIREAQAKTTRETAGTALAVLIDCGELSEIHPKDKKTSLLPCGAERLLSGAVR
;
A
#
# COMPACT_ATOMS: atom_id res chain seq x y z
N MET A 1 12.94 -15.88 -26.80
CA MET A 1 13.35 -14.86 -25.82
C MET A 1 13.31 -15.51 -24.46
N SER A 2 14.29 -15.27 -23.62
CA SER A 2 14.34 -15.79 -22.26
C SER A 2 13.10 -15.27 -21.47
N ASN A 3 12.44 -16.16 -20.73
CA ASN A 3 11.36 -15.75 -19.81
C ASN A 3 11.90 -15.28 -18.46
N PHE A 4 13.22 -15.08 -18.36
CA PHE A 4 13.89 -14.66 -17.14
C PHE A 4 13.58 -13.18 -16.84
N GLN A 5 12.99 -12.93 -15.68
CA GLN A 5 12.66 -11.59 -15.18
C GLN A 5 12.77 -11.56 -13.66
N THR A 6 13.26 -10.44 -13.12
CA THR A 6 13.08 -10.08 -11.72
C THR A 6 11.71 -9.42 -11.52
N ALA A 7 11.13 -9.52 -10.32
CA ALA A 7 9.94 -8.75 -9.98
C ALA A 7 10.24 -7.24 -10.09
N ARG A 8 9.23 -6.45 -10.47
CA ARG A 8 9.41 -5.03 -10.79
C ARG A 8 9.83 -4.14 -9.62
N ILE A 9 9.58 -4.58 -8.41
CA ILE A 9 10.04 -3.90 -7.22
C ILE A 9 11.58 -3.83 -7.13
N PHE A 10 12.29 -4.73 -7.82
CA PHE A 10 13.74 -4.66 -7.96
C PHE A 10 14.09 -3.71 -9.11
N SER A 11 14.64 -2.56 -8.79
CA SER A 11 15.12 -1.55 -9.73
C SER A 11 16.31 -0.79 -9.13
N ASP A 12 16.96 0.02 -9.93
CA ASP A 12 17.95 0.99 -9.42
C ASP A 12 17.34 1.81 -8.29
N ASN A 13 18.18 2.30 -7.38
CA ASN A 13 17.80 3.09 -6.21
C ASN A 13 16.95 2.35 -5.17
N MET A 14 16.71 1.04 -5.29
CA MET A 14 15.91 0.30 -4.30
C MET A 14 16.56 0.31 -2.92
N VAL A 15 15.71 0.05 -1.91
CA VAL A 15 16.15 -0.18 -0.54
C VAL A 15 15.87 -1.64 -0.18
N LEU A 16 16.90 -2.41 0.11
CA LEU A 16 16.79 -3.77 0.65
C LEU A 16 16.76 -3.72 2.18
N GLN A 17 16.06 -4.65 2.80
CA GLN A 17 15.91 -4.68 4.27
C GLN A 17 17.22 -5.06 4.95
N PHE A 18 17.68 -4.26 5.92
CA PHE A 18 18.83 -4.59 6.76
C PHE A 18 18.51 -5.70 7.77
N SER A 19 19.55 -6.42 8.23
CA SER A 19 19.51 -7.39 9.33
C SER A 19 18.49 -8.53 9.22
N LYS A 20 17.86 -8.72 8.06
CA LYS A 20 17.01 -9.87 7.73
C LYS A 20 17.50 -10.59 6.49
N PRO A 21 17.24 -11.90 6.32
CA PRO A 21 17.46 -12.57 5.03
C PRO A 21 16.70 -11.85 3.91
N LEU A 22 17.37 -11.63 2.77
CA LEU A 22 16.82 -10.86 1.66
C LEU A 22 16.17 -11.77 0.63
N SER A 23 14.88 -11.64 0.42
CA SER A 23 14.13 -12.31 -0.64
C SER A 23 14.35 -11.60 -1.96
N VAL A 24 14.91 -12.28 -2.95
CA VAL A 24 15.01 -11.82 -4.34
C VAL A 24 14.27 -12.82 -5.21
N PHE A 25 13.33 -12.36 -6.03
CA PHE A 25 12.40 -13.25 -6.73
C PHE A 25 12.01 -12.76 -8.11
N GLY A 26 11.43 -13.67 -8.88
CA GLY A 26 10.97 -13.38 -10.24
C GLY A 26 10.42 -14.60 -10.97
N THR A 27 10.42 -14.52 -12.30
CA THR A 27 9.95 -15.58 -13.19
C THR A 27 11.07 -16.09 -14.10
N GLY A 28 10.91 -17.30 -14.62
CA GLY A 28 11.91 -17.91 -15.51
C GLY A 28 11.44 -19.24 -16.06
N THR A 29 12.32 -19.90 -16.81
CA THR A 29 12.07 -21.24 -17.38
C THR A 29 12.40 -22.32 -16.35
N ASP A 30 11.49 -23.26 -16.14
CA ASP A 30 11.67 -24.35 -15.17
C ASP A 30 13.00 -25.11 -15.39
N GLY A 31 13.66 -25.38 -14.28
CA GLY A 31 14.95 -26.07 -14.25
C GLY A 31 16.17 -25.15 -14.44
N THR A 32 15.98 -23.88 -14.81
CA THR A 32 17.07 -22.92 -14.91
C THR A 32 17.60 -22.55 -13.53
N VAL A 33 18.91 -22.43 -13.38
CA VAL A 33 19.55 -21.95 -12.15
C VAL A 33 19.64 -20.41 -12.21
N VAL A 34 19.09 -19.76 -11.21
CA VAL A 34 19.22 -18.30 -11.04
C VAL A 34 20.19 -18.04 -9.90
N THR A 35 21.17 -17.18 -10.16
CA THR A 35 22.17 -16.74 -9.20
C THR A 35 21.98 -15.27 -8.87
N VAL A 36 21.95 -14.95 -7.59
CA VAL A 36 21.83 -13.58 -7.05
C VAL A 36 23.08 -13.26 -6.24
N SER A 37 23.68 -12.11 -6.50
CA SER A 37 24.84 -11.63 -5.76
C SER A 37 24.67 -10.16 -5.38
N ILE A 38 25.16 -9.80 -4.19
CA ILE A 38 25.21 -8.43 -3.68
C ILE A 38 26.65 -8.07 -3.33
N THR A 39 27.04 -6.84 -3.70
CA THR A 39 28.35 -6.24 -3.31
C THR A 39 28.22 -5.57 -1.94
N GLY A 40 29.31 -5.01 -1.42
CA GLY A 40 29.32 -4.23 -0.18
C GLY A 40 30.23 -4.84 0.89
N GLU A 41 30.01 -4.42 2.15
CA GLU A 41 30.86 -4.84 3.28
C GLU A 41 30.83 -6.35 3.51
N GLU A 42 29.67 -6.97 3.37
CA GLU A 42 29.46 -8.42 3.46
C GLU A 42 28.96 -8.95 2.11
N ALA A 43 29.81 -8.93 1.09
CA ALA A 43 29.46 -9.45 -0.23
C ALA A 43 28.98 -10.89 -0.14
N ALA A 44 27.84 -11.19 -0.76
CA ALA A 44 27.21 -12.49 -0.69
C ALA A 44 26.64 -12.93 -2.03
N GLN A 45 26.50 -14.25 -2.20
CA GLN A 45 25.91 -14.88 -3.36
C GLN A 45 25.07 -16.07 -2.96
N THR A 46 23.95 -16.29 -3.65
CA THR A 46 23.11 -17.47 -3.50
C THR A 46 22.56 -17.93 -4.86
N SER A 47 22.13 -19.16 -4.96
CA SER A 47 21.50 -19.67 -6.18
C SER A 47 20.24 -20.46 -5.85
N THR A 48 19.29 -20.43 -6.76
CA THR A 48 18.02 -21.17 -6.69
C THR A 48 17.66 -21.74 -8.06
N VAL A 49 16.71 -22.69 -8.09
CA VAL A 49 16.22 -23.28 -9.35
C VAL A 49 14.80 -22.80 -9.60
N VAL A 50 14.51 -22.39 -10.83
CA VAL A 50 13.14 -22.03 -11.25
C VAL A 50 12.23 -23.25 -11.16
N LYS A 51 11.07 -23.10 -10.52
CA LYS A 51 10.01 -24.11 -10.39
C LYS A 51 8.65 -23.48 -10.65
N ASN A 52 7.83 -24.12 -11.47
CA ASN A 52 6.50 -23.62 -11.85
C ASN A 52 6.55 -22.18 -12.39
N GLY A 53 7.56 -21.86 -13.21
CA GLY A 53 7.75 -20.55 -13.81
C GLY A 53 8.24 -19.45 -12.86
N ARG A 54 8.53 -19.77 -11.59
CA ARG A 54 8.93 -18.79 -10.55
C ARG A 54 10.23 -19.20 -9.85
N TRP A 55 10.95 -18.22 -9.35
CA TRP A 55 12.12 -18.43 -8.52
C TRP A 55 12.14 -17.47 -7.33
N LEU A 56 12.70 -17.92 -6.23
CA LEU A 56 12.96 -17.17 -5.01
C LEU A 56 14.35 -17.56 -4.51
N ALA A 57 15.23 -16.59 -4.39
CA ALA A 57 16.56 -16.72 -3.82
C ALA A 57 16.65 -15.94 -2.51
N MET A 58 17.31 -16.52 -1.51
CA MET A 58 17.49 -15.91 -0.20
C MET A 58 18.97 -15.54 -0.02
N LEU A 59 19.29 -14.25 0.01
CA LEU A 59 20.60 -13.77 0.44
C LEU A 59 20.66 -13.71 1.99
N PRO A 60 21.85 -13.88 2.58
CA PRO A 60 22.00 -13.71 4.02
C PRO A 60 21.72 -12.26 4.44
N PRO A 61 21.41 -12.01 5.73
CA PRO A 61 21.25 -10.68 6.27
C PRO A 61 22.44 -9.79 5.92
N GLN A 62 22.18 -8.53 5.61
CA GLN A 62 23.19 -7.54 5.28
C GLN A 62 23.18 -6.40 6.31
N PRO A 63 24.35 -5.80 6.64
CA PRO A 63 24.41 -4.58 7.44
C PRO A 63 23.82 -3.40 6.67
N ALA A 64 23.40 -2.36 7.40
CA ALA A 64 22.95 -1.12 6.77
C ALA A 64 24.11 -0.43 6.06
N GLN A 65 23.95 -0.14 4.78
CA GLN A 65 24.95 0.48 3.91
C GLN A 65 24.31 1.05 2.65
N ASP A 66 24.97 1.98 2.01
CA ASP A 66 24.53 2.60 0.76
C ASP A 66 25.42 2.20 -0.42
N CYS A 67 24.92 2.46 -1.64
CA CYS A 67 25.68 2.32 -2.88
C CYS A 67 26.20 0.90 -3.18
N VAL A 68 25.46 -0.14 -2.81
CA VAL A 68 25.74 -1.51 -3.23
C VAL A 68 25.14 -1.81 -4.60
N GLU A 69 25.61 -2.89 -5.24
CA GLU A 69 25.03 -3.43 -6.47
C GLU A 69 24.39 -4.79 -6.20
N LEU A 70 23.21 -5.02 -6.75
CA LEU A 70 22.56 -6.32 -6.82
C LEU A 70 22.64 -6.84 -8.25
N THR A 71 23.17 -8.03 -8.44
CA THR A 71 23.24 -8.70 -9.75
C THR A 71 22.44 -9.99 -9.71
N VAL A 72 21.60 -10.20 -10.74
CA VAL A 72 20.80 -11.42 -10.90
C VAL A 72 21.04 -11.98 -12.29
N THR A 73 21.37 -13.27 -12.40
CA THR A 73 21.65 -13.92 -13.67
C THR A 73 21.09 -15.33 -13.73
N ASP A 74 20.60 -15.75 -14.89
CA ASP A 74 20.22 -17.13 -15.21
C ASP A 74 21.30 -17.89 -16.01
N GLY A 75 22.48 -17.28 -16.16
CA GLY A 75 23.60 -17.81 -16.94
C GLY A 75 23.58 -17.36 -18.40
N ALA A 76 22.42 -17.01 -18.96
CA ALA A 76 22.29 -16.48 -20.32
C ALA A 76 22.08 -14.96 -20.31
N ASP A 77 21.21 -14.50 -19.43
CA ASP A 77 20.90 -13.09 -19.23
C ASP A 77 21.37 -12.62 -17.85
N THR A 78 21.71 -11.33 -17.73
CA THR A 78 22.15 -10.71 -16.48
C THR A 78 21.49 -9.35 -16.31
N VAL A 79 20.87 -9.14 -15.14
CA VAL A 79 20.31 -7.86 -14.72
C VAL A 79 21.16 -7.33 -13.56
N LYS A 80 21.52 -6.05 -13.62
CA LYS A 80 22.25 -5.36 -12.56
C LYS A 80 21.45 -4.17 -12.08
N PHE A 81 21.42 -3.99 -10.78
CA PHE A 81 20.80 -2.84 -10.12
C PHE A 81 21.88 -2.07 -9.38
N SER A 82 21.91 -0.77 -9.61
CA SER A 82 22.88 0.17 -9.05
C SER A 82 22.25 1.11 -8.02
N ASN A 83 23.10 1.76 -7.23
CA ASN A 83 22.69 2.69 -6.18
C ASN A 83 21.67 2.07 -5.21
N VAL A 84 21.85 0.77 -4.92
CA VAL A 84 21.02 0.04 -3.97
C VAL A 84 21.45 0.41 -2.55
N ALA A 85 20.50 0.70 -1.67
CA ALA A 85 20.75 0.85 -0.24
C ALA A 85 20.29 -0.40 0.51
N VAL A 86 20.97 -0.74 1.58
CA VAL A 86 20.50 -1.67 2.60
C VAL A 86 20.10 -0.84 3.81
N GLY A 87 18.80 -0.82 4.13
CA GLY A 87 18.22 0.05 5.15
C GLY A 87 16.90 -0.48 5.68
N ALA A 88 16.10 0.36 6.30
CA ALA A 88 14.80 -0.05 6.80
C ALA A 88 13.73 0.07 5.70
N VAL A 89 12.98 -1.01 5.45
CA VAL A 89 11.89 -1.03 4.45
C VAL A 89 10.55 -1.13 5.15
N TRP A 90 9.61 -0.27 4.77
CA TRP A 90 8.25 -0.25 5.28
C TRP A 90 7.23 -0.18 4.15
N LEU A 91 6.09 -0.82 4.33
CA LEU A 91 4.98 -0.73 3.41
C LEU A 91 3.95 0.28 3.94
N ALA A 92 3.57 1.26 3.12
CA ALA A 92 2.52 2.24 3.40
C ALA A 92 1.21 1.75 2.77
N GLY A 93 0.40 1.03 3.56
CA GLY A 93 -0.86 0.41 3.15
C GLY A 93 -2.09 1.11 3.70
N GLY A 94 -3.21 0.95 3.02
CA GLY A 94 -4.49 1.52 3.46
C GLY A 94 -5.28 2.20 2.35
N GLN A 95 -6.09 3.19 2.74
CA GLN A 95 -6.97 3.91 1.81
C GLN A 95 -6.58 5.39 1.64
N SER A 96 -7.52 6.24 1.28
CA SER A 96 -7.29 7.65 0.90
C SER A 96 -6.47 8.48 1.88
N ASN A 97 -6.58 8.26 3.18
CA ASN A 97 -5.77 8.96 4.16
C ASN A 97 -4.29 8.53 4.17
N MET A 98 -3.98 7.29 3.77
CA MET A 98 -2.62 6.87 3.47
C MET A 98 -2.17 7.36 2.09
N GLU A 99 -3.09 7.40 1.13
CA GLU A 99 -2.82 7.82 -0.24
C GLU A 99 -2.58 9.31 -0.40
N LEU A 100 -3.12 10.16 0.51
CA LEU A 100 -3.03 11.61 0.39
C LEU A 100 -1.59 12.05 0.14
N GLU A 101 -1.41 12.70 -1.01
CA GLU A 101 -0.10 13.06 -1.55
C GLU A 101 0.58 14.18 -0.75
N LEU A 102 1.90 14.16 -0.71
CA LEU A 102 2.71 15.16 -0.01
C LEU A 102 2.36 16.59 -0.46
N GLN A 103 2.18 16.84 -1.77
CA GLN A 103 1.80 18.16 -2.29
C GLN A 103 0.46 18.67 -1.78
N ASN A 104 -0.42 17.80 -1.30
CA ASN A 104 -1.79 18.12 -0.90
C ASN A 104 -1.95 18.26 0.62
N CYS A 105 -0.92 17.97 1.41
CA CYS A 105 -0.95 18.19 2.86
C CYS A 105 -0.47 19.59 3.26
N ASN A 106 -0.79 20.02 4.48
CA ASN A 106 -0.54 21.38 4.96
C ASN A 106 0.93 21.81 4.88
N THR A 107 1.85 20.91 5.17
CA THR A 107 3.31 21.18 5.21
C THR A 107 4.04 20.66 3.96
N GLY A 108 3.32 20.09 3.01
CA GLY A 108 3.93 19.40 1.87
C GLY A 108 4.72 20.32 0.95
N LYS A 109 4.18 21.50 0.64
CA LYS A 109 4.89 22.49 -0.19
C LYS A 109 6.20 22.94 0.47
N GLU A 110 6.16 23.25 1.76
CA GLU A 110 7.35 23.63 2.52
C GLU A 110 8.39 22.50 2.52
N SER A 111 7.96 21.24 2.75
CA SER A 111 8.84 20.08 2.73
C SER A 111 9.46 19.86 1.34
N LEU A 112 8.67 19.99 0.26
CA LEU A 112 9.18 19.85 -1.10
C LEU A 112 10.22 20.92 -1.47
N GLU A 113 10.08 22.13 -0.95
CA GLU A 113 10.98 23.25 -1.21
C GLU A 113 12.24 23.20 -0.34
N ASN A 114 12.13 22.83 0.94
CA ASN A 114 13.18 23.06 1.95
C ASN A 114 13.80 21.78 2.51
N ASP A 115 13.14 20.63 2.42
CA ASP A 115 13.72 19.40 2.96
C ASP A 115 14.83 18.85 2.03
N ASP A 116 15.92 18.44 2.67
CA ASP A 116 16.97 17.63 2.08
C ASP A 116 17.00 16.28 2.79
N THR A 117 16.38 15.28 2.18
CA THR A 117 16.22 13.93 2.76
C THR A 117 16.72 12.86 1.78
N PRO A 118 18.04 12.82 1.49
CA PRO A 118 18.58 11.87 0.51
C PRO A 118 18.40 10.41 0.94
N ASN A 119 18.20 10.17 2.24
CA ASN A 119 18.03 8.84 2.82
C ASN A 119 16.57 8.37 2.85
N VAL A 120 15.65 9.05 2.13
CA VAL A 120 14.27 8.60 1.95
C VAL A 120 14.04 8.22 0.50
N ARG A 121 13.62 6.97 0.27
CA ARG A 121 13.32 6.44 -1.06
C ARG A 121 11.93 5.84 -1.09
N PHE A 122 11.29 5.95 -2.24
CA PHE A 122 9.90 5.53 -2.40
C PHE A 122 9.71 4.70 -3.66
N TYR A 123 8.94 3.62 -3.54
CA TYR A 123 8.40 2.80 -4.62
C TYR A 123 6.88 2.77 -4.52
N TYR A 124 6.17 2.92 -5.62
CA TYR A 124 4.72 2.69 -5.66
C TYR A 124 4.38 1.41 -6.40
N THR A 125 3.47 0.61 -5.83
CA THR A 125 2.82 -0.47 -6.56
C THR A 125 1.89 0.11 -7.63
N MET A 126 1.85 -0.54 -8.80
CA MET A 126 0.98 -0.09 -9.88
C MET A 126 -0.49 -0.15 -9.48
N LYS A 127 -1.18 0.99 -9.54
CA LYS A 127 -2.62 1.11 -9.25
C LYS A 127 -3.47 0.67 -10.44
N LYS A 128 -3.56 -0.62 -10.64
CA LYS A 128 -4.49 -1.25 -11.58
C LYS A 128 -5.01 -2.54 -10.97
N SER A 129 -6.29 -2.77 -11.06
CA SER A 129 -6.96 -3.94 -10.49
C SER A 129 -6.86 -5.19 -11.35
N ILE A 130 -6.38 -5.08 -12.59
CA ILE A 130 -6.09 -6.23 -13.46
C ILE A 130 -4.69 -6.16 -14.01
N ALA A 131 -3.98 -7.28 -13.90
CA ALA A 131 -2.69 -7.51 -14.53
C ALA A 131 -2.89 -8.00 -15.98
N ASP A 132 -3.24 -7.10 -16.89
CA ASP A 132 -3.27 -7.30 -18.32
C ASP A 132 -2.02 -6.73 -19.01
N GLU A 133 -1.96 -6.81 -20.34
CA GLU A 133 -0.82 -6.30 -21.10
C GLU A 133 -0.55 -4.81 -20.82
N SER A 134 -1.60 -4.00 -20.70
CA SER A 134 -1.47 -2.56 -20.42
C SER A 134 -0.98 -2.29 -19.00
N PHE A 135 -1.29 -3.18 -18.06
CA PHE A 135 -0.73 -3.17 -16.72
C PHE A 135 0.79 -3.40 -16.76
N PHE A 136 1.22 -4.47 -17.44
CA PHE A 136 2.64 -4.82 -17.50
C PHE A 136 3.47 -3.77 -18.24
N GLU A 137 2.94 -3.15 -19.28
CA GLU A 137 3.61 -2.02 -19.94
C GLU A 137 3.74 -0.80 -19.04
N SER A 138 2.70 -0.47 -18.27
CA SER A 138 2.76 0.63 -17.29
C SER A 138 3.69 0.31 -16.13
N GLU A 139 3.68 -0.94 -15.63
CA GLU A 139 4.54 -1.38 -14.53
C GLU A 139 6.04 -1.30 -14.89
N LYS A 140 6.40 -1.40 -16.18
CA LYS A 140 7.78 -1.19 -16.65
C LYS A 140 8.33 0.21 -16.35
N GLN A 141 7.48 1.19 -16.14
CA GLN A 141 7.85 2.56 -15.81
C GLN A 141 8.00 2.78 -14.29
N MET A 142 7.61 1.79 -13.48
CA MET A 142 7.73 1.90 -12.02
C MET A 142 9.17 1.64 -11.58
N GLY A 143 9.57 2.33 -10.52
CA GLY A 143 10.89 2.17 -9.93
C GLY A 143 11.00 2.95 -8.62
N TRP A 144 12.09 2.72 -7.91
CA TRP A 144 12.42 3.47 -6.71
C TRP A 144 12.95 4.87 -7.06
N ASN A 145 12.44 5.86 -6.36
CA ASN A 145 12.89 7.24 -6.47
C ASN A 145 13.36 7.74 -5.09
N ASP A 146 14.40 8.54 -5.06
CA ASP A 146 14.79 9.30 -3.90
C ASP A 146 14.14 10.70 -3.89
N PHE A 147 14.28 11.43 -2.80
CA PHE A 147 13.63 12.73 -2.63
C PHE A 147 14.21 13.84 -3.50
N SER A 148 15.34 13.63 -4.18
CA SER A 148 15.88 14.58 -5.15
C SER A 148 15.00 14.70 -6.40
N ASN A 149 14.27 13.64 -6.74
CA ASN A 149 13.23 13.65 -7.76
C ASN A 149 11.94 14.28 -7.20
N LYS A 150 11.93 15.62 -7.10
CA LYS A 150 10.80 16.37 -6.54
C LYS A 150 9.49 16.17 -7.30
N GLU A 151 9.55 15.89 -8.60
CA GLU A 151 8.34 15.59 -9.40
C GLU A 151 7.72 14.26 -8.99
N SER A 152 8.52 13.25 -8.66
CA SER A 152 8.01 12.02 -8.05
C SER A 152 7.57 12.25 -6.61
N ALA A 153 8.38 12.94 -5.80
CA ALA A 153 8.16 13.12 -4.38
C ALA A 153 6.85 13.86 -4.05
N ARG A 154 6.40 14.77 -4.91
CA ARG A 154 5.12 15.49 -4.71
C ARG A 154 3.91 14.55 -4.63
N CYS A 155 3.96 13.39 -5.31
CA CYS A 155 2.92 12.39 -5.35
C CYS A 155 3.10 11.27 -4.30
N TRP A 156 4.15 11.33 -3.45
CA TRP A 156 4.33 10.34 -2.40
C TRP A 156 3.27 10.48 -1.32
N SER A 157 2.93 9.36 -0.66
CA SER A 157 2.13 9.40 0.55
C SER A 157 2.75 10.36 1.56
N ALA A 158 2.01 11.40 1.96
CA ALA A 158 2.49 12.34 2.97
C ALA A 158 2.82 11.64 4.29
N VAL A 159 1.97 10.71 4.71
CA VAL A 159 2.17 9.87 5.90
C VAL A 159 3.43 9.03 5.77
N GLY A 160 3.59 8.34 4.63
CA GLY A 160 4.78 7.54 4.35
C GLY A 160 6.06 8.37 4.34
N TYR A 161 6.02 9.56 3.75
CA TYR A 161 7.16 10.48 3.70
C TYR A 161 7.61 10.96 5.08
N TYR A 162 6.68 11.50 5.90
CA TYR A 162 7.04 12.00 7.23
C TYR A 162 7.51 10.88 8.16
N PHE A 163 6.88 9.70 8.07
CA PHE A 163 7.32 8.52 8.79
C PHE A 163 8.77 8.14 8.42
N ALA A 164 9.06 8.05 7.11
CA ALA A 164 10.39 7.68 6.64
C ALA A 164 11.45 8.73 6.99
N LYS A 165 11.12 10.03 6.85
CA LYS A 165 12.02 11.13 7.21
C LYS A 165 12.45 11.03 8.67
N GLU A 166 11.51 10.96 9.60
CA GLU A 166 11.82 10.85 11.02
C GLU A 166 12.59 9.57 11.36
N LEU A 167 12.17 8.45 10.75
CA LEU A 167 12.83 7.17 10.99
C LEU A 167 14.29 7.19 10.47
N SER A 168 14.53 7.77 9.29
CA SER A 168 15.86 7.86 8.70
C SER A 168 16.81 8.73 9.55
N GLU A 169 16.30 9.83 10.10
CA GLU A 169 17.05 10.70 11.00
C GLU A 169 17.40 9.97 12.32
N LYS A 170 16.44 9.27 12.92
CA LYS A 170 16.64 8.53 14.18
C LYS A 170 17.58 7.33 14.05
N LEU A 171 17.48 6.59 12.95
CA LEU A 171 18.28 5.40 12.68
C LEU A 171 19.64 5.72 12.02
N ASN A 172 19.79 6.93 11.49
CA ASN A 172 20.93 7.33 10.65
C ASN A 172 21.20 6.32 9.51
N MET A 173 20.12 5.92 8.80
CA MET A 173 20.21 5.00 7.66
C MET A 173 19.13 5.32 6.62
N THR A 174 19.29 4.77 5.43
CA THR A 174 18.29 4.89 4.36
C THR A 174 16.99 4.16 4.72
N VAL A 175 15.86 4.82 4.52
CA VAL A 175 14.51 4.25 4.70
C VAL A 175 13.78 4.21 3.37
N GLY A 176 13.31 3.02 3.01
CA GLY A 176 12.49 2.78 1.83
C GLY A 176 11.02 2.61 2.19
N ILE A 177 10.14 3.29 1.46
CA ILE A 177 8.69 3.13 1.56
C ILE A 177 8.14 2.47 0.30
N ILE A 178 7.36 1.43 0.49
CA ILE A 178 6.57 0.79 -0.57
C ILE A 178 5.13 1.31 -0.44
N GLY A 179 4.71 2.21 -1.33
CA GLY A 179 3.32 2.68 -1.39
C GLY A 179 2.41 1.59 -1.97
N CYS A 180 1.51 1.06 -1.16
CA CYS A 180 0.54 0.03 -1.53
C CYS A 180 -0.83 0.38 -0.91
N ASN A 181 -1.48 1.41 -1.48
CA ASN A 181 -2.69 2.02 -0.93
C ASN A 181 -3.65 2.42 -2.06
N TRP A 182 -4.97 2.46 -1.75
CA TRP A 182 -6.02 2.84 -2.70
C TRP A 182 -7.22 3.44 -1.97
N GLY A 183 -7.59 4.68 -2.31
CA GLY A 183 -8.70 5.41 -1.70
C GLY A 183 -10.03 4.68 -1.81
N GLY A 184 -10.89 4.82 -0.78
CA GLY A 184 -12.24 4.28 -0.75
C GLY A 184 -12.34 2.76 -0.52
N THR A 185 -11.25 2.06 -0.22
CA THR A 185 -11.25 0.59 -0.15
C THR A 185 -11.47 0.05 1.26
N SER A 186 -12.35 -0.95 1.38
CA SER A 186 -12.48 -1.77 2.58
C SER A 186 -11.24 -2.65 2.79
N ALA A 187 -10.95 -3.03 4.03
CA ALA A 187 -9.92 -4.02 4.35
C ALA A 187 -10.15 -5.36 3.65
N SER A 188 -11.40 -5.68 3.28
CA SER A 188 -11.75 -6.89 2.53
C SER A 188 -11.12 -6.96 1.13
N ALA A 189 -10.79 -5.82 0.51
CA ALA A 189 -10.12 -5.79 -0.79
C ALA A 189 -8.65 -6.27 -0.72
N TRP A 190 -8.05 -6.25 0.47
CA TRP A 190 -6.63 -6.45 0.73
C TRP A 190 -6.27 -7.81 1.33
N LEU A 191 -7.21 -8.75 1.43
CA LEU A 191 -6.94 -10.11 1.93
C LEU A 191 -7.41 -11.17 0.93
N ARG A 192 -6.83 -12.36 1.01
CA ARG A 192 -7.27 -13.51 0.24
C ARG A 192 -8.58 -14.07 0.79
N ARG A 193 -9.44 -14.56 -0.10
CA ARG A 193 -10.78 -15.09 0.25
C ARG A 193 -10.76 -16.11 1.39
N GLU A 194 -9.79 -17.02 1.40
CA GLU A 194 -9.68 -18.08 2.40
C GLU A 194 -9.41 -17.59 3.82
N TYR A 195 -9.04 -16.32 3.98
CA TYR A 195 -8.87 -15.69 5.28
C TYR A 195 -10.16 -15.07 5.82
N ALA A 196 -11.12 -14.77 4.97
CA ALA A 196 -12.43 -14.27 5.37
C ALA A 196 -13.32 -15.42 5.83
N ASP A 197 -13.37 -15.67 7.12
CA ASP A 197 -14.16 -16.74 7.72
C ASP A 197 -15.23 -16.22 8.68
N GLY A 198 -16.23 -17.05 8.98
CA GLY A 198 -17.33 -16.71 9.88
C GLY A 198 -18.11 -15.48 9.37
N GLU A 199 -18.30 -14.47 10.22
CA GLU A 199 -19.09 -13.29 9.87
C GLU A 199 -18.48 -12.43 8.75
N THR A 200 -17.15 -12.43 8.57
CA THR A 200 -16.48 -11.66 7.51
C THR A 200 -16.57 -12.31 6.14
N ALA A 201 -17.01 -13.57 6.03
CA ALA A 201 -17.28 -14.22 4.76
C ALA A 201 -18.34 -13.46 3.93
N ILE A 202 -19.22 -12.70 4.61
CA ILE A 202 -20.27 -11.91 3.97
C ILE A 202 -19.77 -10.96 2.89
N TYR A 203 -18.53 -10.43 2.98
CA TYR A 203 -17.97 -9.58 1.95
C TYR A 203 -17.84 -10.33 0.61
N PHE A 204 -17.39 -11.57 0.68
CA PHE A 204 -17.23 -12.43 -0.51
C PHE A 204 -18.57 -13.05 -0.96
N ASP A 205 -19.44 -13.39 -0.03
CA ASP A 205 -20.78 -13.95 -0.34
C ASP A 205 -21.64 -12.92 -1.09
N GLU A 206 -21.60 -11.66 -0.69
CA GLU A 206 -22.28 -10.56 -1.39
C GLU A 206 -21.67 -10.30 -2.77
N TYR A 207 -20.34 -10.35 -2.88
CA TYR A 207 -19.65 -10.26 -4.16
C TYR A 207 -20.09 -11.39 -5.10
N ASP A 208 -20.06 -12.64 -4.65
CA ASP A 208 -20.47 -13.80 -5.46
C ASP A 208 -21.91 -13.68 -5.93
N LYS A 209 -22.82 -13.26 -5.03
CA LYS A 209 -24.22 -13.00 -5.37
C LYS A 209 -24.37 -11.88 -6.40
N ALA A 210 -23.58 -10.82 -6.31
CA ALA A 210 -23.64 -9.67 -7.23
C ALA A 210 -23.14 -10.00 -8.64
N ILE A 211 -22.24 -10.99 -8.77
CA ILE A 211 -21.70 -11.44 -10.06
C ILE A 211 -22.39 -12.70 -10.60
N GLU A 212 -23.31 -13.30 -9.84
CA GLU A 212 -23.99 -14.54 -10.22
C GLU A 212 -24.64 -14.44 -11.59
N GLY A 213 -24.41 -15.44 -12.44
CA GLY A 213 -24.97 -15.52 -13.79
C GLY A 213 -24.33 -14.60 -14.84
N LYS A 214 -23.33 -13.79 -14.46
CA LYS A 214 -22.59 -12.94 -15.41
C LYS A 214 -21.32 -13.62 -15.90
N SER A 215 -21.02 -13.50 -17.18
CA SER A 215 -19.72 -13.90 -17.72
C SER A 215 -18.61 -12.91 -17.30
N GLU A 216 -17.36 -13.35 -17.31
CA GLU A 216 -16.20 -12.47 -17.05
C GLU A 216 -16.19 -11.27 -18.02
N GLN A 217 -16.49 -11.51 -19.29
CA GLN A 217 -16.57 -10.44 -20.29
C GLN A 217 -17.64 -9.40 -19.92
N GLN A 218 -18.79 -9.83 -19.44
CA GLN A 218 -19.87 -8.93 -19.00
C GLN A 218 -19.42 -8.10 -17.78
N LEU A 219 -18.83 -8.74 -16.76
CA LEU A 219 -18.32 -8.05 -15.57
C LEU A 219 -17.25 -7.01 -15.92
N ARG A 220 -16.40 -7.32 -16.88
CA ARG A 220 -15.40 -6.36 -17.40
C ARG A 220 -16.06 -5.18 -18.08
N GLN A 221 -17.03 -5.44 -18.97
CA GLN A 221 -17.73 -4.38 -19.69
C GLN A 221 -18.55 -3.49 -18.76
N ASP A 222 -19.31 -4.08 -17.83
CA ASP A 222 -20.10 -3.34 -16.83
C ASP A 222 -19.21 -2.36 -16.04
N TYR A 223 -17.99 -2.79 -15.69
CA TYR A 223 -17.06 -1.92 -14.95
C TYR A 223 -16.43 -0.84 -15.83
N LEU A 224 -16.07 -1.13 -17.08
CA LEU A 224 -15.57 -0.14 -18.02
C LEU A 224 -16.62 0.94 -18.33
N ASP A 225 -17.87 0.54 -18.51
CA ASP A 225 -19.00 1.46 -18.70
C ASP A 225 -19.22 2.34 -17.47
N TYR A 226 -19.08 1.75 -16.27
CA TYR A 226 -19.10 2.51 -15.02
C TYR A 226 -17.94 3.51 -14.95
N GLN A 227 -16.71 3.10 -15.28
CA GLN A 227 -15.55 4.02 -15.25
C GLN A 227 -15.75 5.23 -16.17
N ALA A 228 -16.27 4.99 -17.38
CA ALA A 228 -16.58 6.07 -18.33
C ALA A 228 -17.64 7.03 -17.77
N TYR A 229 -18.71 6.47 -17.18
CA TYR A 229 -19.73 7.25 -16.51
C TYR A 229 -19.19 8.05 -15.33
N HIS A 230 -18.40 7.42 -14.48
CA HIS A 230 -17.86 8.02 -13.26
C HIS A 230 -16.87 9.16 -13.57
N ALA A 231 -16.01 8.98 -14.55
CA ALA A 231 -15.10 10.03 -15.00
C ALA A 231 -15.83 11.30 -15.49
N GLU A 232 -16.93 11.11 -16.23
CA GLU A 232 -17.77 12.24 -16.66
C GLU A 232 -18.52 12.87 -15.48
N TRP A 233 -18.99 12.04 -14.53
CA TRP A 233 -19.64 12.51 -13.31
C TRP A 233 -18.68 13.34 -12.46
N GLU A 234 -17.43 12.90 -12.25
CA GLU A 234 -16.41 13.63 -11.51
C GLU A 234 -16.06 14.97 -12.21
N ARG A 235 -15.92 14.96 -13.52
CA ARG A 235 -15.69 16.19 -14.30
C ARG A 235 -16.80 17.22 -14.08
N LYS A 236 -18.06 16.78 -14.16
CA LYS A 236 -19.23 17.64 -13.92
C LYS A 236 -19.32 18.12 -12.46
N SER A 237 -19.02 17.24 -11.52
CA SER A 237 -19.00 17.56 -10.09
C SER A 237 -17.96 18.66 -9.81
N ALA A 238 -16.74 18.51 -10.33
CA ALA A 238 -15.71 19.55 -10.21
C ALA A 238 -16.15 20.87 -10.85
N GLU A 239 -16.77 20.84 -12.02
CA GLU A 239 -17.32 22.02 -12.68
C GLU A 239 -18.40 22.69 -11.83
N TYR A 240 -19.33 21.91 -11.26
CA TYR A 240 -20.40 22.40 -10.38
C TYR A 240 -19.82 23.10 -9.14
N TYR A 241 -18.92 22.43 -8.40
CA TYR A 241 -18.36 22.98 -7.17
C TYR A 241 -17.48 24.21 -7.41
N ASN A 242 -16.79 24.30 -8.54
CA ASN A 242 -15.95 25.45 -8.88
C ASN A 242 -16.75 26.68 -9.34
N ASN A 243 -17.94 26.49 -9.94
CA ASN A 243 -18.67 27.56 -10.58
C ASN A 243 -19.99 27.94 -9.86
N THR A 244 -20.43 27.18 -8.85
CA THR A 244 -21.69 27.41 -8.15
C THR A 244 -21.44 28.14 -6.83
N PRO A 245 -22.04 29.32 -6.59
CA PRO A 245 -22.02 29.93 -5.27
C PRO A 245 -22.77 29.08 -4.24
N ASN A 246 -22.13 28.78 -3.10
CA ASN A 246 -22.66 27.93 -2.04
C ASN A 246 -23.15 26.55 -2.56
N PRO A 247 -22.27 25.75 -3.16
CA PRO A 247 -22.64 24.47 -3.72
C PRO A 247 -23.12 23.50 -2.63
N THR A 248 -24.11 22.68 -2.98
CA THR A 248 -24.64 21.63 -2.08
C THR A 248 -24.54 20.26 -2.75
N TRP A 249 -24.56 19.21 -1.97
CA TRP A 249 -24.56 17.85 -2.51
C TRP A 249 -25.81 17.56 -3.35
N ASP A 250 -26.98 17.94 -2.88
CA ASP A 250 -28.23 17.76 -3.61
C ASP A 250 -28.21 18.49 -4.95
N GLY A 251 -27.73 19.73 -4.99
CA GLY A 251 -27.52 20.48 -6.23
C GLY A 251 -26.49 19.83 -7.15
N CYS A 252 -25.45 19.24 -6.60
CA CYS A 252 -24.47 18.46 -7.38
C CYS A 252 -25.15 17.23 -8.02
N LEU A 253 -25.94 16.46 -7.27
CA LEU A 253 -26.67 15.31 -7.81
C LEU A 253 -27.67 15.74 -8.90
N GLU A 254 -28.37 16.87 -8.72
CA GLU A 254 -29.28 17.41 -9.73
C GLU A 254 -28.55 17.79 -11.02
N TYR A 255 -27.33 18.37 -10.92
CA TYR A 255 -26.51 18.77 -12.05
C TYR A 255 -25.82 17.60 -12.75
N CYS A 256 -25.22 16.67 -11.96
CA CYS A 256 -24.38 15.58 -12.46
C CYS A 256 -25.15 14.30 -12.78
N GLY A 257 -26.33 14.11 -12.17
CA GLY A 257 -27.03 12.84 -12.11
C GLY A 257 -26.61 11.98 -10.92
N GLU A 258 -27.11 10.74 -10.87
CA GLU A 258 -26.86 9.79 -9.81
C GLU A 258 -25.35 9.52 -9.61
N ASN A 259 -24.89 9.56 -8.36
CA ASN A 259 -23.56 9.06 -8.04
C ASN A 259 -23.59 7.53 -7.90
N LYS A 260 -23.01 6.81 -8.86
CA LYS A 260 -22.98 5.34 -8.90
C LYS A 260 -21.79 4.72 -8.15
N TYR A 261 -21.03 5.52 -7.40
CA TYR A 261 -19.95 5.00 -6.55
C TYR A 261 -20.54 4.02 -5.50
N PRO A 262 -19.86 2.87 -5.23
CA PRO A 262 -18.53 2.41 -5.64
C PRO A 262 -18.48 1.63 -6.96
N GLY A 263 -19.54 1.64 -7.76
CA GLY A 263 -19.64 0.91 -9.01
C GLY A 263 -20.03 -0.56 -8.86
N PRO A 264 -20.17 -1.30 -9.97
CA PRO A 264 -20.60 -2.68 -9.95
C PRO A 264 -19.53 -3.61 -9.42
N ALA A 265 -19.93 -4.72 -8.80
CA ALA A 265 -19.05 -5.82 -8.46
C ALA A 265 -18.38 -6.37 -9.72
N SER A 266 -17.04 -6.43 -9.69
CA SER A 266 -16.24 -6.85 -10.85
C SER A 266 -14.84 -7.22 -10.39
N PRO A 267 -14.16 -8.17 -11.07
CA PRO A 267 -12.73 -8.41 -10.83
C PRO A 267 -11.83 -7.20 -11.22
N LEU A 268 -12.39 -6.20 -11.91
CA LEU A 268 -11.72 -4.93 -12.22
C LEU A 268 -11.95 -3.85 -11.15
N ASN A 269 -12.96 -4.00 -10.31
CA ASN A 269 -13.28 -2.97 -9.34
C ASN A 269 -12.38 -3.11 -8.10
N PRO A 270 -11.52 -2.11 -7.79
CA PRO A 270 -10.65 -2.15 -6.62
C PRO A 270 -11.42 -2.21 -5.29
N MET A 271 -12.71 -1.85 -5.29
CA MET A 271 -13.58 -1.95 -4.11
C MET A 271 -14.07 -3.37 -3.85
N SER A 272 -13.91 -4.29 -4.82
CA SER A 272 -14.31 -5.69 -4.66
C SER A 272 -13.35 -6.44 -3.74
N PRO A 273 -13.86 -7.38 -2.91
CA PRO A 273 -13.03 -8.11 -1.96
C PRO A 273 -11.96 -8.95 -2.66
N GLY A 274 -10.73 -8.96 -2.11
CA GLY A 274 -9.58 -9.70 -2.60
C GLY A 274 -8.91 -9.13 -3.85
N VAL A 275 -9.47 -8.14 -4.52
CA VAL A 275 -8.95 -7.63 -5.80
C VAL A 275 -7.60 -6.95 -5.63
N LEU A 276 -7.43 -6.12 -4.61
CA LEU A 276 -6.17 -5.41 -4.38
C LEU A 276 -5.10 -6.31 -3.77
N HIS A 277 -5.47 -7.33 -3.01
CA HIS A 277 -4.52 -8.35 -2.62
C HIS A 277 -3.88 -8.97 -3.87
N LYS A 278 -4.68 -9.44 -4.81
CA LYS A 278 -4.22 -10.09 -6.03
C LYS A 278 -3.43 -9.16 -6.96
N SER A 279 -3.89 -7.92 -7.14
CA SER A 279 -3.30 -6.99 -8.13
C SER A 279 -2.14 -6.15 -7.59
N MET A 280 -2.04 -5.95 -6.27
CA MET A 280 -1.02 -5.11 -5.66
C MET A 280 -0.14 -5.87 -4.67
N VAL A 281 -0.73 -6.57 -3.67
CA VAL A 281 0.05 -7.23 -2.61
C VAL A 281 0.89 -8.38 -3.17
N GLU A 282 0.32 -9.26 -3.99
CA GLU A 282 1.04 -10.38 -4.63
C GLU A 282 2.19 -9.93 -5.54
N ARG A 283 2.19 -8.66 -6.00
CA ARG A 283 3.24 -8.12 -6.86
C ARG A 283 4.53 -7.81 -6.11
N ILE A 284 4.43 -7.59 -4.81
CA ILE A 284 5.54 -7.19 -3.94
C ILE A 284 5.91 -8.25 -2.91
N ALA A 285 5.00 -9.16 -2.58
CA ALA A 285 5.30 -10.28 -1.69
C ALA A 285 6.22 -11.30 -2.41
N PRO A 286 7.26 -11.82 -1.74
CA PRO A 286 7.70 -11.59 -0.37
C PRO A 286 8.90 -10.63 -0.25
N TYR A 287 8.86 -9.42 -0.81
CA TYR A 287 9.95 -8.45 -0.66
C TYR A 287 10.23 -8.16 0.82
N THR A 288 11.43 -8.46 1.29
CA THR A 288 11.75 -8.40 2.72
C THR A 288 11.60 -6.97 3.25
N MET A 289 10.90 -6.82 4.37
CA MET A 289 10.63 -5.53 5.01
C MET A 289 10.57 -5.63 6.54
N THR A 290 10.65 -4.50 7.21
CA THR A 290 10.47 -4.39 8.66
C THR A 290 9.00 -4.58 9.04
N GLY A 291 8.10 -3.93 8.33
CA GLY A 291 6.68 -3.96 8.65
C GLY A 291 5.81 -3.06 7.77
N VAL A 292 4.62 -2.83 8.24
CA VAL A 292 3.54 -2.11 7.54
C VAL A 292 3.07 -0.94 8.42
N ILE A 293 2.93 0.23 7.82
CA ILE A 293 2.13 1.32 8.36
C ILE A 293 0.75 1.24 7.68
N TRP A 294 -0.30 1.00 8.46
CA TRP A 294 -1.65 0.78 7.95
C TRP A 294 -2.60 1.89 8.40
N TYR A 295 -3.13 2.68 7.44
CA TYR A 295 -4.09 3.73 7.71
C TYR A 295 -5.35 3.53 6.86
N GLN A 296 -6.38 2.93 7.48
CA GLN A 296 -7.62 2.52 6.83
C GLN A 296 -8.69 2.27 7.91
N GLY A 297 -9.95 2.26 7.54
CA GLY A 297 -11.09 1.93 8.41
C GLY A 297 -12.34 2.69 8.01
N GLU A 298 -12.20 3.81 7.31
CA GLU A 298 -13.27 4.70 6.89
C GLU A 298 -14.30 3.97 6.03
N SER A 299 -13.83 3.14 5.09
CA SER A 299 -14.70 2.37 4.18
C SER A 299 -15.35 1.14 4.82
N ASP A 300 -15.03 0.84 6.08
CA ASP A 300 -15.62 -0.27 6.84
C ASP A 300 -16.59 0.20 7.93
N ASP A 301 -16.91 1.50 7.98
CA ASP A 301 -17.82 2.09 8.97
C ASP A 301 -19.26 1.59 8.85
N HIS A 302 -19.67 1.08 7.69
CA HIS A 302 -20.96 0.43 7.46
C HIS A 302 -21.10 -0.94 8.17
N ARG A 303 -19.95 -1.56 8.58
CA ARG A 303 -19.88 -2.83 9.33
C ARG A 303 -18.85 -2.77 10.48
N PRO A 304 -18.96 -1.79 11.36
CA PRO A 304 -17.90 -1.51 12.33
C PRO A 304 -17.69 -2.64 13.34
N ASP A 305 -18.72 -3.45 13.62
CA ASP A 305 -18.62 -4.59 14.54
C ASP A 305 -17.79 -5.75 13.97
N MET A 306 -17.64 -5.83 12.65
CA MET A 306 -16.82 -6.85 11.98
C MET A 306 -15.35 -6.42 11.80
N TYR A 307 -15.06 -5.13 11.90
CA TYR A 307 -13.76 -4.57 11.54
C TYR A 307 -12.59 -5.15 12.34
N TYR A 308 -12.78 -5.39 13.64
CA TYR A 308 -11.75 -6.04 14.47
C TYR A 308 -11.32 -7.38 13.87
N LYS A 309 -12.27 -8.23 13.51
CA LYS A 309 -12.00 -9.54 12.92
C LYS A 309 -11.36 -9.43 11.54
N LEU A 310 -11.93 -8.58 10.69
CA LEU A 310 -11.45 -8.33 9.33
C LEU A 310 -10.00 -7.84 9.31
N LEU A 311 -9.66 -6.85 10.16
CA LEU A 311 -8.30 -6.33 10.28
C LEU A 311 -7.30 -7.40 10.72
N ASN A 312 -7.66 -8.24 11.71
CA ASN A 312 -6.79 -9.31 12.16
C ASN A 312 -6.62 -10.43 11.13
N GLN A 313 -7.65 -10.72 10.33
CA GLN A 313 -7.56 -11.64 9.21
C GLN A 313 -6.63 -11.12 8.12
N MET A 314 -6.71 -9.83 7.79
CA MET A 314 -5.81 -9.19 6.84
C MET A 314 -4.35 -9.22 7.33
N ILE A 315 -4.08 -8.90 8.60
CA ILE A 315 -2.75 -8.99 9.20
C ILE A 315 -2.21 -10.43 9.10
N ARG A 316 -3.01 -11.44 9.45
CA ARG A 316 -2.61 -12.84 9.33
C ARG A 316 -2.33 -13.24 7.87
N CYS A 317 -3.20 -12.84 6.94
CA CYS A 317 -3.02 -13.09 5.52
C CYS A 317 -1.66 -12.56 5.02
N TRP A 318 -1.32 -11.33 5.35
CA TRP A 318 -0.06 -10.72 4.90
C TRP A 318 1.16 -11.34 5.59
N ARG A 319 1.09 -11.71 6.87
CA ARG A 319 2.15 -12.46 7.55
C ARG A 319 2.44 -13.80 6.87
N ASP A 320 1.39 -14.51 6.47
CA ASP A 320 1.52 -15.77 5.74
C ASP A 320 2.09 -15.56 4.32
N ASP A 321 1.71 -14.46 3.62
CA ASP A 321 2.26 -14.12 2.30
C ASP A 321 3.76 -13.83 2.34
N TRP A 322 4.23 -13.21 3.42
CA TRP A 322 5.65 -12.92 3.63
C TRP A 322 6.40 -14.05 4.34
N ASN A 323 5.69 -15.01 4.92
CA ASN A 323 6.24 -15.99 5.85
C ASN A 323 7.11 -15.31 6.93
N ASP A 324 6.60 -14.19 7.46
CA ASP A 324 7.29 -13.33 8.44
C ASP A 324 6.27 -12.70 9.40
N GLU A 325 6.64 -12.56 10.66
CA GLU A 325 5.87 -11.86 11.69
C GLU A 325 5.94 -10.34 11.50
N LEU A 326 5.49 -9.87 10.33
CA LEU A 326 5.49 -8.46 9.98
C LEU A 326 4.90 -7.61 11.11
N PHE A 327 5.59 -6.53 11.44
CA PHE A 327 5.11 -5.56 12.41
C PHE A 327 4.09 -4.61 11.75
N PHE A 328 2.97 -4.32 12.44
CA PHE A 328 1.96 -3.38 11.94
C PHE A 328 1.85 -2.16 12.85
N VAL A 329 2.06 -0.97 12.30
CA VAL A 329 1.68 0.30 12.92
C VAL A 329 0.32 0.70 12.38
N ILE A 330 -0.69 0.66 13.23
CA ILE A 330 -2.07 0.96 12.85
C ILE A 330 -2.38 2.41 13.17
N GLY A 331 -2.62 3.22 12.14
CA GLY A 331 -3.15 4.57 12.29
C GLY A 331 -4.60 4.52 12.75
N GLN A 332 -4.86 4.98 13.98
CA GLN A 332 -6.22 5.08 14.51
C GLN A 332 -6.97 6.19 13.76
N LEU A 333 -8.20 5.95 13.33
CA LEU A 333 -8.99 6.97 12.66
C LEU A 333 -9.07 8.26 13.49
N PRO A 334 -8.82 9.45 12.89
CA PRO A 334 -8.97 10.74 13.55
C PRO A 334 -10.44 11.03 13.83
N MET A 335 -10.73 12.13 14.50
CA MET A 335 -12.11 12.58 14.64
C MET A 335 -12.69 12.97 13.27
N HIS A 336 -13.91 12.54 13.02
CA HIS A 336 -14.68 12.93 11.85
C HIS A 336 -16.17 12.74 12.09
N ARG A 337 -17.00 13.66 11.58
CA ARG A 337 -18.45 13.54 11.56
C ARG A 337 -19.04 14.54 10.56
N TRP A 338 -19.90 14.07 9.70
CA TRP A 338 -20.75 14.95 8.89
C TRP A 338 -21.82 15.60 9.75
N GLU A 339 -22.15 16.87 9.52
CA GLU A 339 -23.20 17.58 10.30
C GLU A 339 -24.56 16.90 10.22
N ALA A 340 -24.88 16.30 9.07
CA ALA A 340 -26.14 15.58 8.82
C ALA A 340 -26.15 14.14 9.36
N ASP A 341 -25.01 13.60 9.81
CA ASP A 341 -24.94 12.23 10.29
C ASP A 341 -25.70 12.04 11.60
N GLN A 342 -26.51 10.99 11.64
CA GLN A 342 -26.97 10.45 12.90
C GLN A 342 -25.77 9.89 13.68
N ASP A 343 -25.71 10.16 14.98
CA ASP A 343 -24.65 9.62 15.84
C ASP A 343 -24.86 8.13 16.12
N ILE A 344 -24.56 7.28 15.14
CA ILE A 344 -24.63 5.82 15.23
C ILE A 344 -23.35 5.19 15.76
N LYS A 345 -22.37 5.99 16.14
CA LYS A 345 -21.09 5.58 16.78
C LYS A 345 -20.19 4.68 15.94
N HIS A 346 -20.40 4.61 14.63
CA HIS A 346 -19.61 3.77 13.73
C HIS A 346 -18.11 4.05 13.82
N TRP A 347 -17.76 5.32 13.77
CA TRP A 347 -16.37 5.79 13.85
C TRP A 347 -15.70 5.41 15.16
N CYS A 348 -16.41 5.54 16.28
CA CYS A 348 -15.92 5.14 17.60
C CYS A 348 -15.66 3.64 17.66
N LYS A 349 -16.53 2.82 17.08
CA LYS A 349 -16.36 1.36 17.04
C LYS A 349 -15.16 0.93 16.18
N ILE A 350 -14.92 1.59 15.02
CA ILE A 350 -13.70 1.34 14.24
C ILE A 350 -12.46 1.67 15.06
N ARG A 351 -12.41 2.83 15.71
CA ARG A 351 -11.27 3.20 16.60
C ARG A 351 -11.08 2.21 17.75
N GLU A 352 -12.15 1.73 18.35
CA GLU A 352 -12.09 0.71 19.38
C GLU A 352 -11.53 -0.60 18.86
N ALA A 353 -11.97 -1.03 17.66
CA ALA A 353 -11.47 -2.22 16.99
C ALA A 353 -9.95 -2.11 16.67
N GLN A 354 -9.50 -0.97 16.17
CA GLN A 354 -8.07 -0.67 15.96
C GLN A 354 -7.27 -0.78 17.26
N ALA A 355 -7.74 -0.14 18.33
CA ALA A 355 -7.09 -0.20 19.64
C ALA A 355 -7.13 -1.61 20.24
N LYS A 356 -8.22 -2.37 20.04
CA LYS A 356 -8.34 -3.75 20.49
C LYS A 356 -7.32 -4.65 19.76
N THR A 357 -7.20 -4.49 18.44
CA THR A 357 -6.22 -5.24 17.63
C THR A 357 -4.81 -5.07 18.21
N THR A 358 -4.41 -3.86 18.55
CA THR A 358 -3.05 -3.62 19.08
C THR A 358 -2.82 -4.11 20.51
N ARG A 359 -3.88 -4.36 21.26
CA ARG A 359 -3.77 -4.99 22.60
C ARG A 359 -3.70 -6.51 22.54
N GLU A 360 -4.35 -7.11 21.52
CA GLU A 360 -4.57 -8.57 21.48
C GLU A 360 -3.72 -9.27 20.43
N THR A 361 -3.16 -8.55 19.45
CA THR A 361 -2.35 -9.12 18.38
C THR A 361 -0.88 -8.70 18.55
N ALA A 362 -0.02 -9.67 18.78
CA ALA A 362 1.43 -9.44 18.91
C ALA A 362 2.00 -8.79 17.63
N GLY A 363 3.08 -8.03 17.77
CA GLY A 363 3.72 -7.35 16.63
C GLY A 363 2.86 -6.25 16.02
N THR A 364 2.02 -5.59 16.82
CA THR A 364 1.22 -4.43 16.39
C THR A 364 1.39 -3.25 17.34
N ALA A 365 1.25 -2.03 16.84
CA ALA A 365 1.24 -0.80 17.63
C ALA A 365 0.17 0.16 17.10
N LEU A 366 -0.38 0.99 17.99
CA LEU A 366 -1.37 2.01 17.66
C LEU A 366 -0.70 3.38 17.57
N ALA A 367 -0.89 4.05 16.45
CA ALA A 367 -0.67 5.48 16.33
C ALA A 367 -2.01 6.20 16.57
N VAL A 368 -2.16 6.89 17.69
CA VAL A 368 -3.39 7.61 18.03
C VAL A 368 -3.43 8.92 17.27
N LEU A 369 -4.46 9.13 16.44
CA LEU A 369 -4.59 10.30 15.55
C LEU A 369 -5.83 11.14 15.87
N ILE A 370 -6.47 10.95 17.01
CA ILE A 370 -7.76 11.57 17.34
C ILE A 370 -7.70 13.11 17.29
N ASP A 371 -6.58 13.68 17.65
CA ASP A 371 -6.29 15.12 17.67
C ASP A 371 -5.73 15.68 16.36
N CYS A 372 -5.45 14.81 15.39
CA CYS A 372 -4.98 15.20 14.04
C CYS A 372 -6.13 15.37 13.04
N GLY A 373 -7.38 15.14 13.46
CA GLY A 373 -8.57 15.19 12.61
C GLY A 373 -9.20 16.57 12.51
N GLU A 374 -10.02 16.73 11.48
CA GLU A 374 -10.91 17.87 11.28
C GLU A 374 -12.35 17.35 11.28
N LEU A 375 -13.24 17.94 12.08
CA LEU A 375 -14.57 17.36 12.32
C LEU A 375 -15.36 17.12 11.05
N SER A 376 -15.33 18.05 10.11
CA SER A 376 -16.09 18.01 8.85
C SER A 376 -15.28 17.57 7.63
N GLU A 377 -13.99 17.22 7.80
CA GLU A 377 -13.10 16.78 6.72
C GLU A 377 -12.61 15.35 6.98
N ILE A 378 -13.01 14.43 6.12
CA ILE A 378 -12.61 13.01 6.22
C ILE A 378 -11.12 12.79 5.90
N HIS A 379 -10.51 13.74 5.17
CA HIS A 379 -9.10 13.73 4.80
C HIS A 379 -8.35 14.89 5.46
N PRO A 380 -8.09 14.84 6.79
CA PRO A 380 -7.37 15.90 7.46
C PRO A 380 -6.00 16.11 6.79
N LYS A 381 -5.65 17.38 6.55
CA LYS A 381 -4.43 17.75 5.81
C LYS A 381 -3.19 17.79 6.68
N ASP A 382 -3.31 17.71 8.01
CA ASP A 382 -2.16 17.53 8.89
C ASP A 382 -1.70 16.06 8.86
N LYS A 383 -0.74 15.78 8.00
CA LYS A 383 -0.11 14.45 7.88
C LYS A 383 1.24 14.35 8.57
N LYS A 384 1.84 15.49 8.93
CA LYS A 384 3.15 15.52 9.60
C LYS A 384 3.04 14.98 11.03
N THR A 385 1.95 15.27 11.72
CA THR A 385 1.71 14.82 13.09
C THR A 385 1.18 13.38 13.15
N SER A 386 0.65 12.87 12.04
CA SER A 386 -0.22 11.68 11.98
C SER A 386 0.39 10.34 12.40
N LEU A 387 1.69 10.07 12.36
CA LEU A 387 2.25 8.76 12.73
C LEU A 387 3.54 8.83 13.57
N LEU A 388 3.96 10.03 13.96
CA LEU A 388 5.29 10.28 14.45
C LEU A 388 5.61 9.92 15.92
N PRO A 389 4.75 10.11 16.95
CA PRO A 389 5.24 10.00 18.32
C PRO A 389 5.20 8.62 18.96
N CYS A 390 4.23 7.76 18.61
CA CYS A 390 3.93 6.60 19.48
C CYS A 390 4.47 5.25 18.97
N GLY A 391 4.85 5.15 17.71
CA GLY A 391 5.29 3.88 17.11
C GLY A 391 6.81 3.75 17.03
N ALA A 392 7.51 4.80 16.64
CA ALA A 392 8.93 4.76 16.34
C ALA A 392 9.80 4.38 17.55
N GLU A 393 9.52 4.89 18.75
CA GLU A 393 10.33 4.57 19.94
C GLU A 393 10.13 3.13 20.43
N ARG A 394 8.92 2.58 20.33
CA ARG A 394 8.67 1.15 20.64
C ARG A 394 9.17 0.23 19.54
N LEU A 395 9.11 0.68 18.27
CA LEU A 395 9.66 -0.03 17.11
C LEU A 395 11.18 -0.15 17.20
N LEU A 396 11.87 0.92 17.60
CA LEU A 396 13.32 0.93 17.77
C LEU A 396 13.79 0.00 18.90
N SER A 397 12.99 -0.18 19.94
CA SER A 397 13.29 -1.09 21.05
C SER A 397 12.96 -2.56 20.77
N GLY A 398 12.09 -2.86 19.79
CA GLY A 398 11.60 -4.21 19.45
C GLY A 398 12.12 -4.76 18.12
N ALA A 399 12.41 -3.92 17.14
CA ALA A 399 12.87 -4.32 15.81
C ALA A 399 14.41 -4.39 15.66
N VAL A 400 15.15 -3.94 16.68
CA VAL A 400 16.63 -3.99 16.77
C VAL A 400 17.10 -5.10 17.70
N ARG A 401 16.19 -6.00 18.15
CA ARG A 401 16.58 -7.18 18.94
C ARG A 401 16.44 -8.46 18.14
#